data_d07e776596f93467bf12dda01b215e6f
#
_entry.id   d07e776596f93467bf12dda01b215e6f
#
_cell.length_a   1.000
_cell.length_b   1.000
_cell.length_c   1.000
_cell.angle_alpha   90.00
_cell.angle_beta   90.00
_cell.angle_gamma   90.00
#
_symmetry.space_group_name_H-M   'P 1'
#
loop_
_entity.id
_entity.type
_entity.pdbx_description
1 polymer ?
#
loop_
_entity_poly.entity_id
_entity_poly.type
_entity_poly.pdbx_seq_one_letter_code
_entity_poly.pdbx_strand_id
1 'polypeptide(L)'
;MILAAVLTCTIFNGMSQEPANQIDTLRKDALNVFMESTDYIRKEIPYVNYVRDIRDAGVYIISTMQRTGSGGNEYTYFLVGQHEFAGMRDTISFVTTPDETTEGYRQKMVRTLKMGLMRYVARTPLAQYMRISFSQPLSETVTSDKWKSWVFKGSLNSYLNGRKTYKSYYYTGTLKASKITEKWKIDINARYNTNGSKYIIDENTITSKSVTKYINGLVVRSISDHWSYGGSSALGSSSYSNKKLYYNLMPGIEYNIYPYSESTRRQMRILYSAGINLVNYADTTIYDKIRENLFLHSLSASYEVIQKWGSIDFSLLYSNYLHDWAKNNLSFSGYFNFRIAKGLSMNFGGGASMIHDQLSLVKQNLTYDQILLQRKEIATQYEYYLSFGLSYTFGSIYNNVVNPRFGNSSGGGGMMIIMH
;
A
#
# COMPACT_ATOMS: atom_id res chain seq x y z
N MET A 1 3.83 3.14 63.01
CA MET A 1 4.09 4.62 62.94
C MET A 1 3.96 5.01 61.48
N ILE A 2 2.80 5.50 61.09
CA ILE A 2 2.43 5.88 59.73
C ILE A 2 2.70 7.35 59.59
N LEU A 3 3.63 7.74 58.71
CA LEU A 3 3.93 9.15 58.43
C LEU A 3 3.00 9.62 57.30
N ALA A 4 2.01 10.44 57.64
CA ALA A 4 1.15 11.10 56.68
C ALA A 4 1.88 12.37 56.20
N ALA A 5 2.24 12.40 54.93
CA ALA A 5 2.74 13.58 54.24
C ALA A 5 1.55 14.42 53.76
N VAL A 6 1.30 15.53 54.45
CA VAL A 6 0.34 16.56 54.05
C VAL A 6 0.97 17.38 52.93
N LEU A 7 0.47 17.23 51.72
CA LEU A 7 0.85 18.06 50.58
C LEU A 7 0.04 19.36 50.63
N THR A 8 0.61 20.43 51.13
CA THR A 8 0.03 21.78 51.05
C THR A 8 0.13 22.29 49.62
N CYS A 9 -0.99 22.28 48.93
CA CYS A 9 -1.15 22.87 47.59
C CYS A 9 -1.27 24.40 47.78
N THR A 10 -0.17 25.13 47.62
CA THR A 10 -0.22 26.61 47.50
C THR A 10 -0.82 26.95 46.14
N ILE A 11 -2.04 27.48 46.19
CA ILE A 11 -2.71 28.05 45.03
C ILE A 11 -1.97 29.33 44.64
N PHE A 12 -1.10 29.24 43.65
CA PHE A 12 -0.61 30.41 42.94
C PHE A 12 -1.77 30.95 42.10
N ASN A 13 -2.42 32.03 42.56
CA ASN A 13 -3.23 32.88 41.71
C ASN A 13 -2.32 33.60 40.70
N GLY A 14 -1.79 32.88 39.74
CA GLY A 14 -1.33 33.45 38.49
C GLY A 14 -2.57 33.94 37.77
N MET A 15 -2.70 35.23 37.55
CA MET A 15 -3.58 35.79 36.55
C MET A 15 -3.21 35.10 35.21
N SER A 16 -3.87 33.97 34.90
CA SER A 16 -3.91 33.50 33.55
C SER A 16 -4.72 34.56 32.81
N GLN A 17 -4.07 35.38 32.00
CA GLN A 17 -4.76 35.89 30.84
C GLN A 17 -5.45 34.69 30.23
N GLU A 18 -6.78 34.69 30.29
CA GLU A 18 -7.56 33.76 29.46
C GLU A 18 -6.93 33.83 28.07
N PRO A 19 -6.48 32.72 27.48
CA PRO A 19 -6.14 32.72 26.08
C PRO A 19 -7.43 33.21 25.43
N ALA A 20 -7.35 34.38 24.78
CA ALA A 20 -8.44 34.96 24.03
C ALA A 20 -9.11 33.77 23.34
N ASN A 21 -10.39 33.56 23.65
CA ASN A 21 -11.21 32.51 23.06
C ASN A 21 -10.83 32.49 21.60
N GLN A 22 -9.96 31.57 21.19
CA GLN A 22 -9.85 31.18 19.81
C GLN A 22 -11.16 30.44 19.54
N ILE A 23 -12.24 31.25 19.50
CA ILE A 23 -13.44 30.91 18.78
C ILE A 23 -12.85 30.28 17.54
N ASP A 24 -13.24 29.07 17.23
CA ASP A 24 -13.01 28.40 15.98
C ASP A 24 -13.57 29.30 14.88
N THR A 25 -12.87 30.42 14.64
CA THR A 25 -13.25 31.46 13.73
C THR A 25 -13.05 30.84 12.38
N LEU A 26 -14.15 30.22 11.93
CA LEU A 26 -14.39 30.09 10.52
C LEU A 26 -13.94 31.36 9.89
N ARG A 27 -12.89 31.29 9.11
CA ARG A 27 -12.57 32.40 8.23
C ARG A 27 -13.71 32.44 7.23
N LYS A 28 -14.69 33.29 7.50
CA LYS A 28 -15.96 33.39 6.77
C LYS A 28 -15.77 33.42 5.26
N ASP A 29 -14.62 33.92 4.83
CA ASP A 29 -14.26 34.13 3.44
C ASP A 29 -13.22 33.11 2.93
N ALA A 30 -12.87 32.08 3.71
CA ALA A 30 -11.89 31.10 3.32
C ALA A 30 -12.52 29.93 2.55
N LEU A 31 -11.78 29.40 1.59
CA LEU A 31 -12.15 28.23 0.81
C LEU A 31 -12.37 27.01 1.71
N ASN A 32 -13.52 26.39 1.59
CA ASN A 32 -13.82 25.11 2.24
C ASN A 32 -13.21 23.96 1.42
N VAL A 33 -12.29 23.21 2.01
CA VAL A 33 -11.57 22.11 1.36
C VAL A 33 -11.87 20.79 2.05
N PHE A 34 -12.25 19.80 1.27
CA PHE A 34 -12.33 18.41 1.72
C PHE A 34 -11.12 17.63 1.21
N MET A 35 -10.35 17.05 2.10
CA MET A 35 -9.26 16.11 1.81
C MET A 35 -8.91 15.29 3.04
N GLU A 36 -8.27 14.16 2.85
CA GLU A 36 -7.62 13.44 3.94
C GLU A 36 -6.40 14.25 4.41
N SER A 37 -6.61 15.11 5.39
CA SER A 37 -5.59 16.04 5.87
C SER A 37 -4.97 15.58 7.18
N THR A 38 -3.64 15.61 7.23
CA THR A 38 -2.87 15.44 8.47
C THR A 38 -2.79 16.76 9.23
N ASP A 39 -2.47 16.68 10.51
CA ASP A 39 -2.24 17.88 11.33
C ASP A 39 -1.14 18.78 10.76
N TYR A 40 -0.15 18.18 10.09
CA TYR A 40 0.90 18.91 9.40
C TYR A 40 0.35 19.79 8.26
N ILE A 41 -0.52 19.24 7.42
CA ILE A 41 -1.16 19.99 6.32
C ILE A 41 -1.97 21.15 6.87
N ARG A 42 -2.78 20.92 7.91
CA ARG A 42 -3.62 21.96 8.53
C ARG A 42 -2.81 23.11 9.10
N LYS A 43 -1.67 22.78 9.70
CA LYS A 43 -0.74 23.78 10.24
C LYS A 43 -0.06 24.58 9.15
N GLU A 44 0.37 23.92 8.06
CA GLU A 44 1.12 24.56 6.98
C GLU A 44 0.25 25.30 5.94
N ILE A 45 -1.04 24.95 5.85
CA ILE A 45 -2.03 25.58 4.96
C ILE A 45 -3.20 26.11 5.79
N PRO A 46 -2.99 27.10 6.67
CA PRO A 46 -4.00 27.56 7.61
C PRO A 46 -5.04 28.53 7.02
N TYR A 47 -4.91 28.91 5.75
CA TYR A 47 -5.76 29.91 5.09
C TYR A 47 -6.98 29.28 4.36
N VAL A 48 -7.23 27.99 4.54
CA VAL A 48 -8.43 27.29 4.08
C VAL A 48 -9.19 26.69 5.27
N ASN A 49 -10.46 26.43 5.11
CA ASN A 49 -11.26 25.68 6.08
C ASN A 49 -11.28 24.20 5.69
N TYR A 50 -10.90 23.32 6.60
CA TYR A 50 -10.97 21.88 6.39
C TYR A 50 -12.35 21.37 6.84
N VAL A 51 -13.15 20.88 5.87
CA VAL A 51 -14.48 20.32 6.15
C VAL A 51 -14.42 18.80 6.20
N ARG A 52 -15.29 18.20 7.02
CA ARG A 52 -15.33 16.75 7.22
C ARG A 52 -16.18 16.01 6.20
N ASP A 53 -17.08 16.71 5.55
CA ASP A 53 -17.93 16.11 4.53
C ASP A 53 -17.67 16.76 3.17
N ILE A 54 -17.57 15.93 2.16
CA ILE A 54 -17.28 16.37 0.79
C ILE A 54 -18.36 17.30 0.24
N ARG A 55 -19.58 17.21 0.74
CA ARG A 55 -20.71 18.05 0.32
C ARG A 55 -20.65 19.48 0.84
N ASP A 56 -19.91 19.70 1.93
CA ASP A 56 -19.70 21.03 2.51
C ASP A 56 -18.48 21.74 1.90
N ALA A 57 -17.77 21.07 0.98
CA ALA A 57 -16.56 21.60 0.37
C ALA A 57 -16.84 22.41 -0.89
N GLY A 58 -16.18 23.56 -1.04
CA GLY A 58 -16.05 24.25 -2.31
C GLY A 58 -15.08 23.53 -3.25
N VAL A 59 -14.06 22.88 -2.70
CA VAL A 59 -13.10 22.03 -3.44
C VAL A 59 -12.87 20.74 -2.69
N TYR A 60 -12.98 19.61 -3.37
CA TYR A 60 -12.49 18.34 -2.82
C TYR A 60 -11.24 17.85 -3.54
N ILE A 61 -10.35 17.22 -2.78
CA ILE A 61 -9.07 16.71 -3.27
C ILE A 61 -9.05 15.21 -3.10
N ILE A 62 -8.86 14.50 -4.22
CA ILE A 62 -8.59 13.07 -4.24
C ILE A 62 -7.08 12.90 -4.43
N SER A 63 -6.44 12.12 -3.56
CA SER A 63 -5.04 11.74 -3.66
C SER A 63 -4.90 10.31 -4.20
N THR A 64 -3.96 10.11 -5.08
CA THR A 64 -3.55 8.80 -5.57
C THR A 64 -2.03 8.68 -5.52
N MET A 65 -1.53 7.46 -5.46
CA MET A 65 -0.10 7.17 -5.42
C MET A 65 0.22 6.05 -6.41
N GLN A 66 1.28 6.25 -7.19
CA GLN A 66 1.83 5.22 -8.08
C GLN A 66 3.33 5.07 -7.86
N ARG A 67 3.84 3.85 -8.00
CA ARG A 67 5.29 3.63 -7.98
C ARG A 67 5.93 4.11 -9.27
N THR A 68 7.00 4.91 -9.11
CA THR A 68 7.80 5.35 -10.25
C THR A 68 8.82 4.29 -10.67
N GLY A 69 9.30 4.38 -11.90
CA GLY A 69 10.39 3.55 -12.41
C GLY A 69 11.68 3.68 -11.63
N SER A 70 11.91 4.82 -10.99
CA SER A 70 13.05 5.07 -10.12
C SER A 70 12.93 4.43 -8.72
N GLY A 71 11.82 3.71 -8.45
CA GLY A 71 11.58 3.05 -7.17
C GLY A 71 11.04 3.96 -6.07
N GLY A 72 10.81 5.24 -6.36
CA GLY A 72 10.07 6.17 -5.52
C GLY A 72 8.56 6.09 -5.76
N ASN A 73 7.84 7.14 -5.40
CA ASN A 73 6.39 7.24 -5.61
C ASN A 73 6.04 8.58 -6.27
N GLU A 74 5.08 8.56 -7.17
CA GLU A 74 4.38 9.73 -7.65
C GLU A 74 3.06 9.86 -6.91
N TYR A 75 2.84 11.03 -6.33
CA TYR A 75 1.60 11.40 -5.65
C TYR A 75 0.85 12.38 -6.54
N THR A 76 -0.36 12.03 -6.92
CA THR A 76 -1.22 12.86 -7.76
C THR A 76 -2.42 13.34 -6.98
N TYR A 77 -2.69 14.62 -7.01
CA TYR A 77 -3.84 15.26 -6.40
C TYR A 77 -4.78 15.77 -7.50
N PHE A 78 -6.02 15.31 -7.45
CA PHE A 78 -7.12 15.78 -8.30
C PHE A 78 -7.96 16.76 -7.50
N LEU A 79 -7.88 18.04 -7.84
CA LEU A 79 -8.68 19.10 -7.23
C LEU A 79 -9.94 19.30 -8.07
N VAL A 80 -11.10 19.14 -7.46
CA VAL A 80 -12.38 19.26 -8.17
C VAL A 80 -13.26 20.25 -7.44
N GLY A 81 -13.60 21.33 -8.14
CA GLY A 81 -14.48 22.37 -7.62
C GLY A 81 -15.95 21.94 -7.57
N GLN A 82 -16.63 22.42 -6.53
CA GLN A 82 -18.06 22.26 -6.29
C GLN A 82 -18.69 23.63 -6.02
N HIS A 83 -20.00 23.70 -6.01
CA HIS A 83 -20.76 24.93 -5.77
C HIS A 83 -20.28 26.07 -6.65
N GLU A 84 -19.78 27.14 -6.07
CA GLU A 84 -19.24 28.33 -6.77
C GLU A 84 -18.02 28.04 -7.65
N PHE A 85 -17.30 26.93 -7.36
CA PHE A 85 -16.16 26.46 -8.15
C PHE A 85 -16.52 25.34 -9.12
N ALA A 86 -17.81 25.06 -9.34
CA ALA A 86 -18.24 24.02 -10.27
C ALA A 86 -17.62 24.19 -11.67
N GLY A 87 -17.17 23.08 -12.25
CA GLY A 87 -16.49 23.07 -13.55
C GLY A 87 -14.97 23.30 -13.49
N MET A 88 -14.43 23.80 -12.38
CA MET A 88 -12.97 23.89 -12.19
C MET A 88 -12.40 22.53 -11.80
N ARG A 89 -11.38 22.10 -12.54
CA ARG A 89 -10.64 20.86 -12.26
C ARG A 89 -9.17 21.10 -12.50
N ASP A 90 -8.34 20.63 -11.59
CA ASP A 90 -6.90 20.70 -11.69
C ASP A 90 -6.28 19.37 -11.26
N THR A 91 -5.17 19.02 -11.87
CA THR A 91 -4.37 17.84 -11.49
C THR A 91 -2.95 18.30 -11.28
N ILE A 92 -2.41 17.99 -10.13
CA ILE A 92 -1.03 18.31 -9.77
C ILE A 92 -0.37 17.08 -9.16
N SER A 93 0.91 16.92 -9.41
CA SER A 93 1.66 15.79 -8.85
C SER A 93 3.05 16.21 -8.37
N PHE A 94 3.64 15.35 -7.56
CA PHE A 94 5.07 15.42 -7.22
C PHE A 94 5.62 14.00 -7.06
N VAL A 95 6.94 13.90 -7.25
CA VAL A 95 7.66 12.63 -7.17
C VAL A 95 8.58 12.64 -5.96
N THR A 96 8.64 11.49 -5.27
CA THR A 96 9.62 11.21 -4.22
C THR A 96 10.67 10.23 -4.71
N THR A 97 11.85 10.32 -4.14
CA THR A 97 12.91 9.31 -4.32
C THR A 97 12.69 8.11 -3.37
N PRO A 98 13.33 6.95 -3.62
CA PRO A 98 13.22 5.79 -2.73
C PRO A 98 13.72 6.03 -1.30
N ASP A 99 14.62 6.99 -1.14
CA ASP A 99 15.27 7.41 0.10
C ASP A 99 14.72 8.75 0.64
N GLU A 100 13.57 9.21 0.09
CA GLU A 100 12.94 10.44 0.53
C GLU A 100 12.63 10.39 2.03
N THR A 101 13.06 11.40 2.75
CA THR A 101 12.74 11.52 4.18
C THR A 101 11.28 11.89 4.39
N THR A 102 10.73 11.57 5.56
CA THR A 102 9.36 11.97 5.92
C THR A 102 9.17 13.49 5.84
N GLU A 103 10.18 14.26 6.22
CA GLU A 103 10.11 15.72 6.15
C GLU A 103 10.16 16.22 4.71
N GLY A 104 11.05 15.67 3.87
CA GLY A 104 11.12 15.99 2.45
C GLY A 104 9.80 15.70 1.72
N TYR A 105 9.19 14.54 2.00
CA TYR A 105 7.86 14.19 1.52
C TYR A 105 6.80 15.23 1.94
N ARG A 106 6.75 15.59 3.24
CA ARG A 106 5.79 16.56 3.78
C ARG A 106 5.92 17.93 3.14
N GLN A 107 7.15 18.41 2.95
CA GLN A 107 7.43 19.70 2.31
C GLN A 107 7.00 19.70 0.84
N LYS A 108 7.31 18.66 0.08
CA LYS A 108 6.86 18.51 -1.32
C LYS A 108 5.34 18.49 -1.42
N MET A 109 4.70 17.71 -0.55
CA MET A 109 3.23 17.60 -0.49
C MET A 109 2.58 18.96 -0.24
N VAL A 110 3.00 19.67 0.82
CA VAL A 110 2.44 20.98 1.18
C VAL A 110 2.68 22.00 0.08
N ARG A 111 3.89 22.04 -0.48
CA ARG A 111 4.22 22.93 -1.60
C ARG A 111 3.30 22.70 -2.80
N THR A 112 3.09 21.43 -3.17
CA THR A 112 2.24 21.03 -4.27
C THR A 112 0.78 21.41 -4.00
N LEU A 113 0.26 21.12 -2.81
CA LEU A 113 -1.09 21.51 -2.42
C LEU A 113 -1.29 23.02 -2.41
N LYS A 114 -0.32 23.80 -1.90
CA LYS A 114 -0.37 25.27 -1.96
C LYS A 114 -0.49 25.77 -3.41
N MET A 115 0.28 25.21 -4.33
CA MET A 115 0.19 25.58 -5.76
C MET A 115 -1.18 25.24 -6.37
N GLY A 116 -1.70 24.04 -6.11
CA GLY A 116 -3.00 23.62 -6.65
C GLY A 116 -4.17 24.41 -6.10
N LEU A 117 -4.15 24.73 -4.82
CA LEU A 117 -5.19 25.51 -4.16
C LEU A 117 -5.18 26.99 -4.54
N MET A 118 -4.05 27.50 -5.03
CA MET A 118 -3.89 28.93 -5.36
C MET A 118 -4.97 29.44 -6.32
N ARG A 119 -5.29 28.67 -7.38
CA ARG A 119 -6.30 29.02 -8.37
C ARG A 119 -7.70 29.20 -7.78
N TYR A 120 -8.03 28.44 -6.75
CA TYR A 120 -9.32 28.50 -6.05
C TYR A 120 -9.31 29.63 -5.02
N VAL A 121 -8.26 29.74 -4.22
CA VAL A 121 -8.10 30.81 -3.23
C VAL A 121 -8.09 32.20 -3.91
N ALA A 122 -7.52 32.31 -5.10
CA ALA A 122 -7.52 33.53 -5.88
C ALA A 122 -8.92 34.02 -6.31
N ARG A 123 -9.96 33.20 -6.15
CA ARG A 123 -11.37 33.57 -6.41
C ARG A 123 -12.14 33.83 -5.12
N THR A 124 -11.50 33.78 -3.98
CA THR A 124 -12.10 34.15 -2.68
C THR A 124 -11.68 35.57 -2.29
N PRO A 125 -12.35 36.22 -1.35
CA PRO A 125 -11.90 37.51 -0.82
C PRO A 125 -10.49 37.53 -0.27
N LEU A 126 -9.92 36.36 0.06
CA LEU A 126 -8.53 36.25 0.51
C LEU A 126 -7.50 36.54 -0.59
N ALA A 127 -7.88 36.62 -1.85
CA ALA A 127 -7.00 36.91 -2.97
C ALA A 127 -6.17 38.21 -2.78
N GLN A 128 -6.76 39.23 -2.18
CA GLN A 128 -6.10 40.50 -1.92
C GLN A 128 -4.88 40.40 -0.98
N TYR A 129 -4.78 39.33 -0.19
CA TYR A 129 -3.67 39.10 0.72
C TYR A 129 -2.63 38.12 0.16
N MET A 130 -2.82 37.62 -1.06
CA MET A 130 -1.88 36.70 -1.68
C MET A 130 -0.65 37.45 -2.19
N ARG A 131 0.53 36.89 -1.90
CA ARG A 131 1.82 37.29 -2.47
C ARG A 131 2.52 36.09 -3.05
N ILE A 132 2.95 36.17 -4.32
CA ILE A 132 3.68 35.12 -5.01
C ILE A 132 5.11 35.60 -5.21
N SER A 133 6.09 34.86 -4.78
CA SER A 133 7.50 35.16 -4.98
C SER A 133 8.28 33.89 -5.37
N PHE A 134 9.28 34.05 -6.21
CA PHE A 134 10.23 33.01 -6.58
C PHE A 134 11.51 33.23 -5.77
N SER A 135 11.92 32.24 -5.00
CA SER A 135 13.08 32.33 -4.11
C SER A 135 14.41 32.04 -4.80
N GLN A 136 14.39 31.45 -6.00
CA GLN A 136 15.60 31.11 -6.74
C GLN A 136 15.46 31.41 -8.23
N PRO A 137 16.54 31.86 -8.91
CA PRO A 137 16.55 31.94 -10.36
C PRO A 137 16.44 30.57 -11.00
N LEU A 138 15.74 30.50 -12.13
CA LEU A 138 15.62 29.25 -12.92
C LEU A 138 17.01 28.95 -13.53
N SER A 139 17.65 27.88 -13.08
CA SER A 139 18.82 27.32 -13.76
C SER A 139 18.38 26.14 -14.62
N GLU A 140 18.61 26.22 -15.92
CA GLU A 140 18.42 25.09 -16.83
C GLU A 140 19.55 24.07 -16.59
N THR A 141 19.25 23.01 -15.90
CA THR A 141 20.15 21.85 -15.79
C THR A 141 19.56 20.71 -16.63
N VAL A 142 20.03 20.56 -17.85
CA VAL A 142 19.78 19.36 -18.66
C VAL A 142 20.63 18.23 -18.08
N THR A 143 20.03 17.38 -17.24
CA THR A 143 20.70 16.19 -16.74
C THR A 143 20.41 15.00 -17.67
N SER A 144 21.45 14.50 -18.32
CA SER A 144 21.35 13.23 -19.06
C SER A 144 21.28 12.05 -18.09
N ASP A 145 20.29 11.17 -18.25
CA ASP A 145 20.18 9.95 -17.43
C ASP A 145 21.23 8.92 -17.87
N LYS A 146 22.35 8.85 -17.14
CA LYS A 146 23.45 7.90 -17.38
C LYS A 146 23.03 6.44 -17.21
N TRP A 147 21.98 6.16 -16.45
CA TRP A 147 21.49 4.83 -16.13
C TRP A 147 20.42 4.32 -17.10
N LYS A 148 19.99 5.16 -18.06
CA LYS A 148 18.97 4.82 -19.08
C LYS A 148 17.72 4.22 -18.47
N SER A 149 17.19 4.85 -17.44
CA SER A 149 16.00 4.45 -16.67
C SER A 149 16.16 3.17 -15.84
N TRP A 150 17.37 2.66 -15.63
CA TRP A 150 17.63 1.58 -14.70
C TRP A 150 17.75 2.07 -13.28
N VAL A 151 17.10 1.36 -12.36
CA VAL A 151 17.18 1.60 -10.92
C VAL A 151 17.52 0.31 -10.21
N PHE A 152 18.52 0.37 -9.33
CA PHE A 152 18.98 -0.75 -8.53
C PHE A 152 18.70 -0.47 -7.05
N LYS A 153 18.19 -1.47 -6.32
CA LYS A 153 17.92 -1.37 -4.89
C LYS A 153 18.38 -2.62 -4.18
N GLY A 154 19.19 -2.45 -3.13
CA GLY A 154 19.49 -3.49 -2.15
C GLY A 154 18.82 -3.18 -0.83
N SER A 155 18.25 -4.18 -0.17
CA SER A 155 17.69 -4.01 1.17
C SER A 155 17.92 -5.25 2.03
N LEU A 156 18.18 -5.03 3.30
CA LEU A 156 18.28 -6.05 4.33
C LEU A 156 17.35 -5.65 5.48
N ASN A 157 16.45 -6.56 5.85
CA ASN A 157 15.52 -6.35 6.96
C ASN A 157 15.68 -7.51 7.94
N SER A 158 15.62 -7.19 9.22
CA SER A 158 15.64 -8.18 10.29
C SER A 158 14.60 -7.83 11.34
N TYR A 159 13.96 -8.85 11.88
CA TYR A 159 13.08 -8.74 13.03
C TYR A 159 13.44 -9.85 14.02
N LEU A 160 13.71 -9.46 15.25
CA LEU A 160 14.07 -10.36 16.33
C LEU A 160 13.10 -10.16 17.48
N ASN A 161 12.57 -11.25 18.01
CA ASN A 161 11.70 -11.24 19.17
C ASN A 161 12.19 -12.32 20.15
N GLY A 162 12.29 -11.97 21.42
CA GLY A 162 12.79 -12.89 22.44
C GLY A 162 12.06 -12.76 23.78
N ARG A 163 11.66 -13.92 24.30
CA ARG A 163 11.17 -14.11 25.67
C ARG A 163 11.89 -15.34 26.24
N LYS A 164 11.80 -15.57 27.55
CA LYS A 164 12.42 -16.74 28.20
C LYS A 164 12.03 -18.06 27.52
N THR A 165 10.75 -18.22 27.19
CA THR A 165 10.15 -19.44 26.63
C THR A 165 10.00 -19.44 25.11
N TYR A 166 10.26 -18.31 24.44
CA TYR A 166 10.07 -18.19 22.99
C TYR A 166 11.07 -17.21 22.39
N LYS A 167 11.71 -17.61 21.30
CA LYS A 167 12.56 -16.76 20.49
C LYS A 167 12.19 -16.92 19.03
N SER A 168 12.15 -15.82 18.27
CA SER A 168 11.95 -15.88 16.83
C SER A 168 12.84 -14.86 16.11
N TYR A 169 13.16 -15.20 14.89
CA TYR A 169 13.89 -14.32 13.98
C TYR A 169 13.29 -14.38 12.59
N TYR A 170 13.42 -13.27 11.90
CA TYR A 170 13.10 -13.13 10.51
C TYR A 170 14.17 -12.28 9.85
N TYR A 171 14.76 -12.77 8.78
CA TYR A 171 15.74 -12.06 7.96
C TYR A 171 15.31 -12.08 6.51
N THR A 172 15.34 -10.93 5.86
CA THR A 172 15.09 -10.80 4.42
C THR A 172 16.13 -9.94 3.77
N GLY A 173 16.85 -10.51 2.80
CA GLY A 173 17.69 -9.79 1.85
C GLY A 173 16.98 -9.69 0.50
N THR A 174 17.00 -8.52 -0.12
CA THR A 174 16.40 -8.30 -1.43
C THR A 174 17.33 -7.46 -2.30
N LEU A 175 17.55 -7.91 -3.54
CA LEU A 175 18.20 -7.15 -4.60
C LEU A 175 17.21 -6.97 -5.73
N LYS A 176 17.00 -5.74 -6.16
CA LYS A 176 16.04 -5.39 -7.21
C LYS A 176 16.73 -4.56 -8.29
N ALA A 177 16.44 -4.87 -9.55
CA ALA A 177 16.75 -4.04 -10.70
C ALA A 177 15.47 -3.81 -11.48
N SER A 178 15.14 -2.54 -11.76
CA SER A 178 13.94 -2.19 -12.49
C SER A 178 14.22 -1.14 -13.55
N LYS A 179 13.51 -1.25 -14.67
CA LYS A 179 13.49 -0.25 -15.73
C LYS A 179 12.05 -0.06 -16.16
N ILE A 180 11.53 1.15 -15.98
CA ILE A 180 10.18 1.52 -16.37
C ILE A 180 10.26 2.73 -17.30
N THR A 181 9.72 2.57 -18.50
CA THR A 181 9.55 3.60 -19.52
C THR A 181 8.14 3.49 -20.08
N GLU A 182 7.70 4.40 -20.92
CA GLU A 182 6.39 4.32 -21.58
C GLU A 182 6.19 3.00 -22.36
N LYS A 183 7.26 2.45 -22.93
CA LYS A 183 7.21 1.24 -23.78
C LYS A 183 7.60 -0.04 -23.09
N TRP A 184 8.41 0.03 -22.04
CA TRP A 184 8.98 -1.14 -21.37
C TRP A 184 8.84 -1.08 -19.87
N LYS A 185 8.43 -2.19 -19.28
CA LYS A 185 8.53 -2.45 -17.83
C LYS A 185 9.34 -3.73 -17.64
N ILE A 186 10.50 -3.58 -17.02
CA ILE A 186 11.38 -4.70 -16.66
C ILE A 186 11.58 -4.64 -15.14
N ASP A 187 11.35 -5.75 -14.46
CA ASP A 187 11.54 -5.88 -13.02
C ASP A 187 12.24 -7.20 -12.72
N ILE A 188 13.41 -7.16 -12.13
CA ILE A 188 14.19 -8.32 -11.72
C ILE A 188 14.38 -8.22 -10.22
N ASN A 189 14.02 -9.27 -9.49
CA ASN A 189 14.08 -9.29 -8.05
C ASN A 189 14.68 -10.61 -7.56
N ALA A 190 15.77 -10.54 -6.81
CA ALA A 190 16.32 -11.66 -6.09
C ALA A 190 16.04 -11.49 -4.59
N ARG A 191 15.49 -12.53 -3.97
CA ARG A 191 15.13 -12.51 -2.56
C ARG A 191 15.62 -13.75 -1.83
N TYR A 192 16.19 -13.52 -0.67
CA TYR A 192 16.48 -14.54 0.33
C TYR A 192 15.68 -14.22 1.59
N ASN A 193 14.89 -15.15 2.06
CA ASN A 193 14.09 -15.04 3.27
C ASN A 193 14.33 -16.25 4.16
N THR A 194 14.61 -16.04 5.43
CA THR A 194 14.66 -17.08 6.44
C THR A 194 13.99 -16.63 7.71
N ASN A 195 13.15 -17.47 8.23
CA ASN A 195 12.50 -17.28 9.51
C ASN A 195 12.65 -18.54 10.37
N GLY A 196 12.73 -18.34 11.66
CA GLY A 196 12.79 -19.43 12.60
C GLY A 196 12.22 -19.03 13.94
N SER A 197 11.74 -20.04 14.64
CA SER A 197 11.26 -19.92 16.02
C SER A 197 11.82 -21.04 16.86
N LYS A 198 12.06 -20.73 18.14
CA LYS A 198 12.50 -21.67 19.17
C LYS A 198 11.57 -21.54 20.36
N TYR A 199 10.90 -22.63 20.71
CA TYR A 199 10.07 -22.76 21.90
C TYR A 199 10.83 -23.56 22.93
N ILE A 200 10.86 -23.10 24.16
CA ILE A 200 11.51 -23.74 25.31
C ILE A 200 10.41 -24.02 26.33
N ILE A 201 10.07 -25.28 26.48
CA ILE A 201 9.01 -25.77 27.40
C ILE A 201 9.70 -26.77 28.34
N ASP A 202 9.92 -26.34 29.57
CA ASP A 202 10.70 -27.08 30.56
C ASP A 202 12.10 -27.46 30.00
N GLU A 203 12.43 -28.73 29.91
CA GLU A 203 13.68 -29.24 29.36
C GLU A 203 13.64 -29.44 27.83
N ASN A 204 12.44 -29.34 27.22
CA ASN A 204 12.25 -29.58 25.79
C ASN A 204 12.42 -28.32 24.99
N THR A 205 13.10 -28.44 23.85
CA THR A 205 13.27 -27.38 22.89
C THR A 205 12.72 -27.79 21.53
N ILE A 206 11.73 -27.04 21.04
CA ILE A 206 11.17 -27.24 19.72
C ILE A 206 11.65 -26.09 18.83
N THR A 207 12.25 -26.41 17.68
CA THR A 207 12.75 -25.41 16.73
C THR A 207 12.04 -25.53 15.39
N SER A 208 11.69 -24.40 14.82
CA SER A 208 11.18 -24.28 13.46
C SER A 208 12.11 -23.40 12.64
N LYS A 209 12.35 -23.79 11.39
CA LYS A 209 13.10 -22.97 10.42
C LYS A 209 12.50 -23.15 9.04
N SER A 210 12.24 -22.03 8.37
CA SER A 210 11.87 -22.01 6.97
C SER A 210 12.83 -21.12 6.18
N VAL A 211 13.17 -21.56 4.97
CA VAL A 211 14.03 -20.83 4.06
C VAL A 211 13.36 -20.78 2.69
N THR A 212 13.24 -19.58 2.14
CA THR A 212 12.76 -19.34 0.78
C THR A 212 13.76 -18.44 0.07
N LYS A 213 14.16 -18.84 -1.11
CA LYS A 213 15.06 -18.05 -1.96
C LYS A 213 14.57 -18.14 -3.40
N TYR A 214 14.57 -17.01 -4.08
CA TYR A 214 14.19 -16.97 -5.48
C TYR A 214 14.77 -15.77 -6.22
N ILE A 215 14.84 -15.92 -7.52
CA ILE A 215 15.03 -14.83 -8.47
C ILE A 215 13.83 -14.86 -9.39
N ASN A 216 13.14 -13.74 -9.53
CA ASN A 216 12.06 -13.58 -10.49
C ASN A 216 12.32 -12.40 -11.41
N GLY A 217 11.86 -12.51 -12.64
CA GLY A 217 11.92 -11.48 -13.65
C GLY A 217 10.53 -11.27 -14.28
N LEU A 218 10.23 -10.04 -14.59
CA LEU A 218 9.06 -9.62 -15.37
C LEU A 218 9.55 -8.74 -16.50
N VAL A 219 9.11 -9.03 -17.72
CA VAL A 219 9.36 -8.17 -18.88
C VAL A 219 8.03 -7.93 -19.57
N VAL A 220 7.63 -6.67 -19.71
CA VAL A 220 6.39 -6.26 -20.38
C VAL A 220 6.71 -5.19 -21.42
N ARG A 221 6.07 -5.28 -22.55
CA ARG A 221 6.10 -4.29 -23.63
C ARG A 221 4.70 -3.78 -23.90
N SER A 222 4.54 -2.45 -23.85
CA SER A 222 3.31 -1.77 -24.25
C SER A 222 3.18 -1.78 -25.77
N ILE A 223 2.00 -2.18 -26.30
CA ILE A 223 1.67 -2.14 -27.72
C ILE A 223 0.86 -0.89 -28.02
N SER A 224 -0.12 -0.60 -27.17
CA SER A 224 -1.02 0.55 -27.28
C SER A 224 -1.45 1.02 -25.88
N ASP A 225 -2.36 1.97 -25.81
CA ASP A 225 -2.95 2.47 -24.55
C ASP A 225 -3.78 1.39 -23.81
N HIS A 226 -4.12 0.29 -24.48
CA HIS A 226 -4.95 -0.78 -23.93
C HIS A 226 -4.26 -2.14 -23.90
N TRP A 227 -3.29 -2.39 -24.78
CA TRP A 227 -2.68 -3.70 -24.95
C TRP A 227 -1.22 -3.72 -24.54
N SER A 228 -0.84 -4.75 -23.81
CA SER A 228 0.56 -5.09 -23.54
C SER A 228 0.77 -6.60 -23.59
N TYR A 229 1.99 -7.01 -23.88
CA TYR A 229 2.41 -8.41 -23.80
C TYR A 229 3.73 -8.51 -23.03
N GLY A 230 3.96 -9.67 -22.49
CA GLY A 230 5.18 -9.88 -21.72
C GLY A 230 5.26 -11.29 -21.16
N GLY A 231 6.04 -11.43 -20.12
CA GLY A 231 6.14 -12.69 -19.41
C GLY A 231 6.86 -12.54 -18.09
N SER A 232 6.53 -13.42 -17.17
CA SER A 232 7.23 -13.58 -15.91
C SER A 232 8.01 -14.88 -15.89
N SER A 233 9.14 -14.89 -15.18
CA SER A 233 9.94 -16.08 -14.93
C SER A 233 10.38 -16.08 -13.48
N ALA A 234 10.40 -17.24 -12.85
CA ALA A 234 10.89 -17.40 -11.49
C ALA A 234 11.71 -18.67 -11.35
N LEU A 235 12.84 -18.57 -10.66
CA LEU A 235 13.70 -19.69 -10.26
C LEU A 235 13.89 -19.62 -8.75
N GLY A 236 13.62 -20.71 -8.03
CA GLY A 236 13.76 -20.64 -6.57
C GLY A 236 13.64 -21.97 -5.84
N SER A 237 13.64 -21.86 -4.53
CA SER A 237 13.38 -22.97 -3.60
C SER A 237 12.61 -22.50 -2.38
N SER A 238 11.82 -23.40 -1.78
CA SER A 238 11.05 -23.14 -0.57
C SER A 238 10.96 -24.40 0.27
N SER A 239 11.50 -24.35 1.48
CA SER A 239 11.38 -25.49 2.40
C SER A 239 9.96 -25.67 2.94
N TYR A 240 9.18 -24.57 3.00
CA TYR A 240 7.78 -24.62 3.41
C TYR A 240 6.92 -25.37 2.39
N SER A 241 7.02 -25.00 1.11
CA SER A 241 6.22 -25.59 0.02
C SER A 241 6.88 -26.82 -0.60
N ASN A 242 7.77 -27.53 0.10
CA ASN A 242 8.42 -28.75 -0.37
C ASN A 242 9.14 -28.64 -1.72
N LYS A 243 9.54 -27.44 -2.14
CA LYS A 243 10.19 -27.19 -3.43
C LYS A 243 11.71 -27.06 -3.25
N LYS A 244 12.46 -28.12 -3.57
CA LYS A 244 13.94 -28.10 -3.58
C LYS A 244 14.46 -27.14 -4.63
N LEU A 245 13.87 -27.17 -5.81
CA LEU A 245 14.13 -26.26 -6.92
C LEU A 245 12.88 -26.18 -7.80
N TYR A 246 12.49 -24.99 -8.19
CA TYR A 246 11.44 -24.80 -9.18
C TYR A 246 11.86 -23.73 -10.20
N TYR A 247 11.38 -23.90 -11.41
CA TYR A 247 11.47 -22.92 -12.48
C TYR A 247 10.10 -22.71 -13.10
N ASN A 248 9.66 -21.45 -13.15
CA ASN A 248 8.39 -21.07 -13.74
C ASN A 248 8.63 -20.08 -14.88
N LEU A 249 7.94 -20.25 -15.99
CA LEU A 249 7.95 -19.32 -17.13
C LEU A 249 6.52 -19.14 -17.62
N MET A 250 6.01 -17.91 -17.57
CA MET A 250 4.63 -17.54 -17.87
C MET A 250 4.57 -16.35 -18.82
N PRO A 251 4.66 -16.55 -20.14
CA PRO A 251 4.26 -15.53 -21.11
C PRO A 251 2.78 -15.20 -21.00
N GLY A 252 2.42 -13.95 -21.34
CA GLY A 252 1.05 -13.49 -21.23
C GLY A 252 0.76 -12.26 -22.06
N ILE A 253 -0.54 -11.98 -22.19
CA ILE A 253 -1.09 -10.80 -22.86
C ILE A 253 -2.10 -10.14 -21.94
N GLU A 254 -2.03 -8.82 -21.83
CA GLU A 254 -2.89 -8.01 -20.99
C GLU A 254 -3.69 -7.03 -21.83
N TYR A 255 -4.97 -6.91 -21.50
CA TYR A 255 -5.88 -5.90 -22.01
C TYR A 255 -6.39 -5.03 -20.86
N ASN A 256 -6.22 -3.72 -20.97
CA ASN A 256 -6.79 -2.75 -20.03
C ASN A 256 -8.00 -2.08 -20.70
N ILE A 257 -9.17 -2.20 -20.09
CA ILE A 257 -10.43 -1.63 -20.62
C ILE A 257 -10.35 -0.10 -20.64
N TYR A 258 -9.70 0.49 -19.64
CA TYR A 258 -9.41 1.93 -19.61
C TYR A 258 -8.01 2.20 -20.16
N PRO A 259 -7.77 3.35 -20.82
CA PRO A 259 -6.42 3.73 -21.25
C PRO A 259 -5.45 3.77 -20.06
N TYR A 260 -4.19 3.39 -20.26
CA TYR A 260 -3.17 3.46 -19.21
C TYR A 260 -2.97 4.87 -18.64
N SER A 261 -3.28 5.92 -19.38
CA SER A 261 -3.26 7.31 -18.91
C SER A 261 -4.25 7.60 -17.77
N GLU A 262 -5.31 6.77 -17.62
CA GLU A 262 -6.31 6.89 -16.56
C GLU A 262 -6.03 5.99 -15.35
N SER A 263 -4.97 5.20 -15.37
CA SER A 263 -4.65 4.17 -14.36
C SER A 263 -4.50 4.73 -12.93
N THR A 264 -4.25 6.03 -12.77
CA THR A 264 -4.23 6.70 -11.46
C THR A 264 -5.60 6.80 -10.79
N ARG A 265 -6.69 6.77 -11.56
CA ARG A 265 -8.06 6.93 -11.06
C ARG A 265 -8.94 5.73 -11.28
N ARG A 266 -8.74 5.03 -12.39
CA ARG A 266 -9.46 3.81 -12.73
C ARG A 266 -8.64 2.94 -13.65
N GLN A 267 -8.66 1.65 -13.40
CA GLN A 267 -8.07 0.64 -14.26
C GLN A 267 -8.90 -0.63 -14.17
N MET A 268 -9.02 -1.32 -15.29
CA MET A 268 -9.61 -2.65 -15.35
C MET A 268 -8.78 -3.49 -16.30
N ARG A 269 -7.99 -4.38 -15.73
CA ARG A 269 -7.01 -5.21 -16.46
C ARG A 269 -7.48 -6.64 -16.50
N ILE A 270 -7.34 -7.25 -17.68
CA ILE A 270 -7.53 -8.67 -17.90
C ILE A 270 -6.21 -9.20 -18.44
N LEU A 271 -5.58 -10.11 -17.70
CA LEU A 271 -4.32 -10.75 -18.08
C LEU A 271 -4.54 -12.24 -18.24
N TYR A 272 -4.23 -12.76 -19.42
CA TYR A 272 -4.14 -14.19 -19.68
C TYR A 272 -2.67 -14.58 -19.81
N SER A 273 -2.28 -15.65 -19.12
CA SER A 273 -0.94 -16.23 -19.19
C SER A 273 -1.02 -17.74 -19.32
N ALA A 274 -0.10 -18.33 -20.07
CA ALA A 274 0.06 -19.78 -20.15
C ALA A 274 1.54 -20.13 -20.18
N GLY A 275 1.95 -21.19 -19.50
CA GLY A 275 3.36 -21.51 -19.41
C GLY A 275 3.67 -22.82 -18.71
N ILE A 276 4.89 -22.90 -18.21
CA ILE A 276 5.42 -24.12 -17.60
C ILE A 276 5.92 -23.87 -16.19
N ASN A 277 5.78 -24.90 -15.35
CA ASN A 277 6.34 -24.95 -14.02
C ASN A 277 7.09 -26.29 -13.85
N LEU A 278 8.41 -26.23 -13.79
CA LEU A 278 9.29 -27.38 -13.59
C LEU A 278 9.65 -27.43 -12.11
N VAL A 279 9.30 -28.52 -11.41
CA VAL A 279 9.49 -28.61 -9.98
C VAL A 279 10.24 -29.90 -9.61
N ASN A 280 11.31 -29.74 -8.81
CA ASN A 280 11.93 -30.83 -8.06
C ASN A 280 11.53 -30.65 -6.59
N TYR A 281 10.94 -31.67 -6.00
CA TYR A 281 10.52 -31.65 -4.60
C TYR A 281 11.67 -32.04 -3.67
N ALA A 282 11.61 -31.58 -2.42
CA ALA A 282 12.56 -31.99 -1.39
C ALA A 282 12.23 -33.37 -0.83
N ASP A 283 10.93 -33.60 -0.60
CA ASP A 283 10.37 -34.86 -0.11
C ASP A 283 9.32 -35.35 -1.11
N THR A 284 9.06 -36.68 -1.16
CA THR A 284 8.02 -37.26 -2.02
C THR A 284 6.64 -36.65 -1.71
N THR A 285 5.93 -36.24 -2.75
CA THR A 285 4.58 -35.68 -2.63
C THR A 285 3.52 -36.75 -2.36
N ILE A 286 2.31 -36.31 -1.91
CA ILE A 286 1.15 -37.18 -1.74
C ILE A 286 0.72 -37.91 -3.03
N TYR A 287 1.21 -37.45 -4.18
CA TYR A 287 1.00 -38.05 -5.51
C TYR A 287 2.17 -38.96 -5.96
N ASP A 288 3.05 -39.34 -5.03
CA ASP A 288 4.25 -40.15 -5.28
C ASP A 288 5.23 -39.53 -6.29
N LYS A 289 5.30 -38.20 -6.32
CA LYS A 289 6.18 -37.46 -7.20
C LYS A 289 7.37 -36.86 -6.45
N ILE A 290 8.54 -36.88 -7.07
CA ILE A 290 9.76 -36.20 -6.63
C ILE A 290 10.16 -35.10 -7.62
N ARG A 291 9.57 -35.14 -8.82
CA ARG A 291 9.77 -34.16 -9.90
C ARG A 291 8.54 -34.12 -10.80
N GLU A 292 8.17 -32.92 -11.25
CA GLU A 292 7.07 -32.74 -12.20
C GLU A 292 7.40 -31.61 -13.22
N ASN A 293 6.87 -31.79 -14.42
CA ASN A 293 6.84 -30.79 -15.47
C ASN A 293 5.37 -30.45 -15.71
N LEU A 294 4.95 -29.28 -15.27
CA LEU A 294 3.55 -28.89 -15.21
C LEU A 294 3.30 -27.75 -16.21
N PHE A 295 2.37 -27.98 -17.14
CA PHE A 295 1.84 -26.93 -17.99
C PHE A 295 0.61 -26.34 -17.30
N LEU A 296 0.52 -25.02 -17.26
CA LEU A 296 -0.56 -24.30 -16.60
C LEU A 296 -0.95 -23.05 -17.39
N HIS A 297 -2.16 -22.61 -17.15
CA HIS A 297 -2.61 -21.30 -17.58
C HIS A 297 -3.27 -20.55 -16.42
N SER A 298 -3.37 -19.24 -16.56
CA SER A 298 -4.06 -18.38 -15.61
C SER A 298 -4.76 -17.24 -16.32
N LEU A 299 -5.90 -16.87 -15.78
CA LEU A 299 -6.66 -15.68 -16.15
C LEU A 299 -6.84 -14.83 -14.90
N SER A 300 -6.36 -13.59 -14.95
CA SER A 300 -6.62 -12.64 -13.87
C SER A 300 -7.41 -11.44 -14.37
N ALA A 301 -8.32 -10.96 -13.55
CA ALA A 301 -9.04 -9.71 -13.75
C ALA A 301 -8.87 -8.84 -12.51
N SER A 302 -8.47 -7.59 -12.68
CA SER A 302 -8.37 -6.63 -11.59
C SER A 302 -9.07 -5.34 -11.96
N TYR A 303 -9.80 -4.77 -11.00
CA TYR A 303 -10.52 -3.52 -11.14
C TYR A 303 -10.20 -2.61 -9.98
N GLU A 304 -9.77 -1.41 -10.28
CA GLU A 304 -9.47 -0.38 -9.30
C GLU A 304 -10.14 0.92 -9.73
N VAL A 305 -10.82 1.58 -8.80
CA VAL A 305 -11.41 2.89 -9.03
C VAL A 305 -11.40 3.73 -7.76
N ILE A 306 -11.01 4.99 -7.90
CA ILE A 306 -10.99 5.98 -6.83
C ILE A 306 -11.86 7.17 -7.24
N GLN A 307 -12.92 7.44 -6.46
CA GLN A 307 -13.92 8.46 -6.74
C GLN A 307 -14.30 9.21 -5.46
N LYS A 308 -15.09 10.29 -5.60
CA LYS A 308 -15.60 11.07 -4.46
C LYS A 308 -16.43 10.26 -3.46
N TRP A 309 -17.09 9.21 -3.91
CA TRP A 309 -17.91 8.33 -3.07
C TRP A 309 -17.09 7.24 -2.36
N GLY A 310 -15.83 7.07 -2.73
CA GLY A 310 -14.94 6.07 -2.14
C GLY A 310 -14.03 5.40 -3.15
N SER A 311 -13.59 4.19 -2.81
CA SER A 311 -12.71 3.38 -3.65
C SER A 311 -13.17 1.93 -3.70
N ILE A 312 -12.88 1.29 -4.81
CA ILE A 312 -13.01 -0.16 -5.03
C ILE A 312 -11.65 -0.65 -5.51
N ASP A 313 -11.15 -1.70 -4.88
CA ASP A 313 -10.08 -2.54 -5.36
C ASP A 313 -10.59 -3.98 -5.37
N PHE A 314 -10.45 -4.65 -6.50
CA PHE A 314 -10.97 -5.99 -6.73
C PHE A 314 -10.00 -6.79 -7.58
N SER A 315 -9.75 -8.04 -7.21
CA SER A 315 -8.90 -8.95 -7.96
C SER A 315 -9.52 -10.36 -7.99
N LEU A 316 -9.54 -10.94 -9.17
CA LEU A 316 -9.94 -12.33 -9.41
C LEU A 316 -8.81 -13.02 -10.16
N LEU A 317 -8.38 -14.17 -9.67
CA LEU A 317 -7.37 -15.01 -10.30
C LEU A 317 -7.91 -16.43 -10.43
N TYR A 318 -7.91 -16.94 -11.62
CA TYR A 318 -8.11 -18.36 -11.90
C TYR A 318 -6.84 -18.95 -12.49
N SER A 319 -6.42 -20.09 -12.01
CA SER A 319 -5.32 -20.89 -12.60
C SER A 319 -5.66 -22.37 -12.62
N ASN A 320 -5.10 -23.07 -13.60
CA ASN A 320 -5.35 -24.50 -13.78
C ASN A 320 -4.13 -25.17 -14.39
N TYR A 321 -3.85 -26.41 -13.99
CA TYR A 321 -2.89 -27.28 -14.67
C TYR A 321 -3.54 -27.97 -15.85
N LEU A 322 -2.93 -27.89 -17.03
CA LEU A 322 -3.51 -28.37 -18.29
C LEU A 322 -3.64 -29.91 -18.39
N HIS A 323 -2.88 -30.63 -17.54
CA HIS A 323 -2.95 -32.11 -17.52
C HIS A 323 -4.12 -32.66 -16.71
N ASP A 324 -4.68 -31.85 -15.80
CA ASP A 324 -5.81 -32.21 -14.94
C ASP A 324 -6.60 -30.96 -14.55
N TRP A 325 -7.77 -30.79 -15.14
CA TRP A 325 -8.66 -29.65 -14.89
C TRP A 325 -9.21 -29.59 -13.47
N ALA A 326 -9.17 -30.70 -12.72
CA ALA A 326 -9.52 -30.71 -11.32
C ALA A 326 -8.44 -30.05 -10.44
N LYS A 327 -7.22 -29.87 -10.98
CA LYS A 327 -6.12 -29.18 -10.29
C LYS A 327 -6.13 -27.69 -10.62
N ASN A 328 -7.02 -26.97 -9.98
CA ASN A 328 -7.25 -25.56 -10.21
C ASN A 328 -7.23 -24.74 -8.92
N ASN A 329 -7.10 -23.44 -9.07
CA ASN A 329 -7.18 -22.44 -8.01
C ASN A 329 -8.03 -21.27 -8.50
N LEU A 330 -9.00 -20.89 -7.71
CA LEU A 330 -9.80 -19.70 -7.93
C LEU A 330 -9.69 -18.81 -6.70
N SER A 331 -9.05 -17.67 -6.83
CA SER A 331 -8.85 -16.71 -5.77
C SER A 331 -9.54 -15.39 -6.08
N PHE A 332 -10.23 -14.89 -5.10
CA PHE A 332 -10.89 -13.61 -5.12
C PHE A 332 -10.39 -12.77 -3.96
N SER A 333 -10.14 -11.48 -4.19
CA SER A 333 -9.91 -10.52 -3.11
C SER A 333 -10.50 -9.17 -3.49
N GLY A 334 -10.94 -8.41 -2.49
CA GLY A 334 -11.47 -7.08 -2.71
C GLY A 334 -11.45 -6.23 -1.46
N TYR A 335 -11.29 -4.94 -1.67
CA TYR A 335 -11.40 -3.91 -0.65
C TYR A 335 -12.27 -2.77 -1.17
N PHE A 336 -13.29 -2.44 -0.39
CA PHE A 336 -14.31 -1.45 -0.75
C PHE A 336 -14.41 -0.42 0.37
N ASN A 337 -14.38 0.83 0.02
CA ASN A 337 -14.59 1.94 0.94
C ASN A 337 -15.65 2.86 0.37
N PHE A 338 -16.76 3.00 1.04
CA PHE A 338 -17.91 3.78 0.57
C PHE A 338 -18.29 4.88 1.56
N ARG A 339 -18.51 6.09 1.05
CA ARG A 339 -19.18 7.18 1.77
C ARG A 339 -20.67 7.13 1.45
N ILE A 340 -21.44 6.47 2.32
CA ILE A 340 -22.88 6.19 2.10
C ILE A 340 -23.70 7.48 2.26
N ALA A 341 -23.44 8.21 3.33
CA ALA A 341 -24.18 9.43 3.67
C ALA A 341 -23.24 10.44 4.33
N LYS A 342 -23.75 11.62 4.69
CA LYS A 342 -22.98 12.64 5.44
C LYS A 342 -22.48 12.05 6.75
N GLY A 343 -21.17 12.01 6.89
CA GLY A 343 -20.49 11.44 8.06
C GLY A 343 -20.54 9.92 8.17
N LEU A 344 -21.28 9.19 7.29
CA LEU A 344 -21.41 7.74 7.33
C LEU A 344 -20.53 7.10 6.25
N SER A 345 -19.58 6.32 6.68
CA SER A 345 -18.71 5.53 5.81
C SER A 345 -18.72 4.05 6.19
N MET A 346 -18.55 3.21 5.20
CA MET A 346 -18.46 1.75 5.31
C MET A 346 -17.22 1.28 4.59
N ASN A 347 -16.48 0.39 5.23
CA ASN A 347 -15.39 -0.34 4.61
C ASN A 347 -15.67 -1.84 4.69
N PHE A 348 -15.35 -2.51 3.62
CA PHE A 348 -15.46 -3.95 3.50
C PHE A 348 -14.20 -4.47 2.82
N GLY A 349 -13.54 -5.43 3.44
CA GLY A 349 -12.36 -6.09 2.91
C GLY A 349 -12.49 -7.58 3.04
N GLY A 350 -12.09 -8.33 2.03
CA GLY A 350 -12.17 -9.77 2.12
C GLY A 350 -11.52 -10.47 0.94
N GLY A 351 -11.30 -11.75 1.14
CA GLY A 351 -10.83 -12.65 0.10
C GLY A 351 -11.27 -14.06 0.38
N ALA A 352 -11.38 -14.84 -0.68
CA ALA A 352 -11.67 -16.26 -0.64
C ALA A 352 -10.90 -16.97 -1.76
N SER A 353 -10.41 -18.15 -1.47
CA SER A 353 -9.74 -19.01 -2.45
C SER A 353 -10.29 -20.42 -2.37
N MET A 354 -10.55 -21.02 -3.52
CA MET A 354 -10.78 -22.45 -3.69
C MET A 354 -9.49 -23.06 -4.20
N ILE A 355 -8.93 -24.02 -3.46
CA ILE A 355 -7.57 -24.52 -3.64
C ILE A 355 -7.60 -26.02 -3.91
N HIS A 356 -7.36 -26.40 -5.15
CA HIS A 356 -7.30 -27.80 -5.58
C HIS A 356 -5.95 -28.13 -6.26
N ASP A 357 -5.02 -27.18 -6.27
CA ASP A 357 -3.76 -27.25 -7.02
C ASP A 357 -2.52 -27.52 -6.13
N GLN A 358 -2.71 -27.97 -4.91
CA GLN A 358 -1.62 -28.28 -3.97
C GLN A 358 -0.90 -29.59 -4.32
N LEU A 359 -0.07 -29.57 -5.38
CA LEU A 359 0.70 -30.73 -5.85
C LEU A 359 1.96 -31.00 -5.01
N SER A 360 2.42 -30.02 -4.24
CA SER A 360 3.68 -30.09 -3.49
C SER A 360 3.57 -30.67 -2.08
N LEU A 361 2.39 -31.06 -1.64
CA LEU A 361 2.16 -31.60 -0.30
C LEU A 361 2.99 -32.86 -0.05
N VAL A 362 3.63 -32.92 1.12
CA VAL A 362 4.49 -34.06 1.50
C VAL A 362 3.65 -35.27 1.88
N LYS A 363 4.03 -36.46 1.36
CA LYS A 363 3.33 -37.73 1.62
C LYS A 363 3.45 -38.22 3.06
N GLN A 364 4.51 -37.84 3.77
CA GLN A 364 4.73 -38.31 5.15
C GLN A 364 3.72 -37.69 6.11
N ASN A 365 3.31 -38.46 7.11
CA ASN A 365 2.52 -37.93 8.21
C ASN A 365 3.34 -36.86 8.92
N LEU A 366 2.86 -35.62 8.85
CA LEU A 366 3.47 -34.51 9.55
C LEU A 366 3.35 -34.74 11.07
N THR A 367 4.44 -34.47 11.79
CA THR A 367 4.38 -34.49 13.27
C THR A 367 3.51 -33.33 13.76
N TYR A 368 2.95 -33.49 14.95
CA TYR A 368 2.13 -32.43 15.57
C TYR A 368 2.83 -31.09 15.63
N ASP A 369 4.14 -31.09 15.91
CA ASP A 369 4.98 -29.90 15.91
C ASP A 369 5.13 -29.26 14.52
N GLN A 370 5.23 -30.06 13.47
CA GLN A 370 5.33 -29.55 12.09
C GLN A 370 4.05 -28.86 11.65
N ILE A 371 2.90 -29.37 12.11
CA ILE A 371 1.58 -28.79 11.84
C ILE A 371 1.43 -27.46 12.62
N LEU A 372 1.58 -27.52 13.95
CA LEU A 372 1.38 -26.35 14.81
C LEU A 372 2.34 -25.19 14.49
N LEU A 373 3.57 -25.50 14.14
CA LEU A 373 4.60 -24.51 13.82
C LEU A 373 4.63 -24.12 12.35
N GLN A 374 3.67 -24.58 11.56
CA GLN A 374 3.56 -24.31 10.12
C GLN A 374 4.89 -24.54 9.36
N ARG A 375 5.58 -25.63 9.66
CA ARG A 375 6.87 -25.97 9.03
C ARG A 375 6.73 -26.44 7.59
N LYS A 376 5.60 -27.03 7.28
CA LYS A 376 5.23 -27.56 5.96
C LYS A 376 3.85 -27.08 5.61
N GLU A 377 3.60 -26.98 4.32
CA GLU A 377 2.29 -26.69 3.77
C GLU A 377 1.31 -27.81 4.12
N ILE A 378 0.11 -27.44 4.56
CA ILE A 378 -0.96 -28.34 4.97
C ILE A 378 -2.03 -28.34 3.88
N ALA A 379 -2.63 -29.50 3.64
CA ALA A 379 -3.76 -29.61 2.72
C ALA A 379 -4.91 -28.71 3.16
N THR A 380 -5.34 -27.87 2.25
CA THR A 380 -6.55 -27.05 2.40
C THR A 380 -7.32 -27.02 1.11
N GLN A 381 -8.65 -26.98 1.17
CA GLN A 381 -9.51 -26.89 -0.01
C GLN A 381 -10.02 -25.48 -0.23
N TYR A 382 -10.02 -24.69 0.82
CA TYR A 382 -10.42 -23.27 0.75
C TYR A 382 -9.80 -22.46 1.87
N GLU A 383 -9.70 -21.20 1.66
CA GLU A 383 -9.40 -20.19 2.68
C GLU A 383 -10.25 -18.95 2.46
N TYR A 384 -10.56 -18.24 3.50
CA TYR A 384 -11.24 -16.95 3.40
C TYR A 384 -10.88 -16.05 4.58
N TYR A 385 -10.97 -14.78 4.35
CA TYR A 385 -10.94 -13.75 5.39
C TYR A 385 -11.94 -12.66 5.04
N LEU A 386 -12.50 -12.04 6.07
CA LEU A 386 -13.51 -11.01 5.92
C LEU A 386 -13.30 -9.95 6.99
N SER A 387 -13.38 -8.69 6.59
CA SER A 387 -13.40 -7.54 7.49
C SER A 387 -14.53 -6.59 7.09
N PHE A 388 -15.23 -6.07 8.08
CA PHE A 388 -16.31 -5.10 7.90
C PHE A 388 -16.15 -4.00 8.93
N GLY A 389 -16.31 -2.75 8.50
CA GLY A 389 -16.32 -1.59 9.37
C GLY A 389 -17.38 -0.60 8.95
N LEU A 390 -18.09 -0.06 9.92
CA LEU A 390 -19.03 1.03 9.77
C LEU A 390 -18.58 2.17 10.69
N SER A 391 -18.49 3.37 10.14
CA SER A 391 -18.09 4.56 10.89
C SER A 391 -19.10 5.68 10.65
N TYR A 392 -19.61 6.24 11.74
CA TYR A 392 -20.44 7.41 11.69
C TYR A 392 -19.86 8.56 12.48
N THR A 393 -19.54 9.65 11.79
CA THR A 393 -18.93 10.85 12.36
C THR A 393 -19.91 12.01 12.26
N PHE A 394 -20.29 12.57 13.40
CA PHE A 394 -21.22 13.69 13.49
C PHE A 394 -20.63 14.81 14.39
N GLY A 395 -21.31 15.95 14.42
CA GLY A 395 -20.89 17.11 15.20
C GLY A 395 -20.32 18.24 14.33
N SER A 396 -19.32 19.02 14.79
CA SER A 396 -18.74 20.14 14.05
C SER A 396 -18.29 19.73 12.65
N ILE A 397 -18.65 20.48 11.63
CA ILE A 397 -18.27 20.23 10.23
C ILE A 397 -16.80 20.63 9.94
N TYR A 398 -16.21 21.42 10.82
CA TYR A 398 -14.87 21.97 10.64
C TYR A 398 -13.83 21.23 11.48
N ASN A 399 -12.63 21.14 10.95
CA ASN A 399 -11.52 20.39 11.52
C ASN A 399 -10.20 21.17 11.36
N ASN A 400 -10.23 22.47 11.70
CA ASN A 400 -9.10 23.39 11.51
C ASN A 400 -8.10 23.38 12.69
N VAL A 401 -8.58 23.06 13.90
CA VAL A 401 -7.76 23.16 15.11
C VAL A 401 -6.95 21.89 15.30
N VAL A 402 -5.64 22.07 15.50
CA VAL A 402 -4.69 21.01 15.82
C VAL A 402 -4.22 21.20 17.25
N ASN A 403 -4.48 20.22 18.11
CA ASN A 403 -4.00 20.21 19.48
C ASN A 403 -3.28 18.88 19.79
N PRO A 404 -1.94 18.84 19.76
CA PRO A 404 -1.18 17.62 20.03
C PRO A 404 -0.96 17.33 21.50
N ARG A 405 -1.55 18.13 22.42
CA ARG A 405 -1.36 17.98 23.88
C ARG A 405 -1.90 16.61 24.32
N PHE A 406 -1.19 15.94 25.22
CA PHE A 406 -1.47 14.59 25.69
C PHE A 406 -1.60 13.54 24.56
N GLY A 407 -1.10 13.85 23.35
CA GLY A 407 -0.98 12.87 22.28
C GLY A 407 0.02 11.77 22.65
N ASN A 408 -0.26 10.52 22.26
CA ASN A 408 0.70 9.45 22.40
C ASN A 408 1.96 9.78 21.58
N SER A 409 3.14 9.41 22.08
CA SER A 409 4.44 9.57 21.41
C SER A 409 4.56 8.79 20.10
N SER A 410 3.59 7.94 19.78
CA SER A 410 3.38 7.34 18.45
C SER A 410 2.72 8.34 17.48
N GLY A 411 3.09 9.62 17.55
CA GLY A 411 2.70 10.64 16.60
C GLY A 411 3.43 10.51 15.27
N GLY A 412 3.33 9.40 14.66
CA GLY A 412 3.50 9.28 13.23
C GLY A 412 2.12 9.46 12.62
N GLY A 413 1.93 10.45 11.78
CA GLY A 413 0.78 10.46 10.89
C GLY A 413 0.68 9.05 10.30
N GLY A 414 -0.44 8.39 10.54
CA GLY A 414 -0.66 7.04 10.05
C GLY A 414 -0.45 7.05 8.54
N MET A 415 0.72 6.64 8.15
CA MET A 415 0.95 6.20 6.79
C MET A 415 0.17 4.89 6.73
N MET A 416 -1.04 4.93 6.19
CA MET A 416 -1.75 3.72 5.81
C MET A 416 -0.86 3.07 4.75
N ILE A 417 0.03 2.19 5.21
CA ILE A 417 0.77 1.31 4.31
C ILE A 417 -0.29 0.34 3.80
N ILE A 418 -0.82 0.62 2.63
CA ILE A 418 -1.51 -0.38 1.84
C ILE A 418 -0.41 -1.39 1.46
N MET A 419 -0.30 -2.47 2.23
CA MET A 419 0.50 -3.61 1.83
C MET A 419 -0.27 -4.29 0.71
N HIS A 420 0.32 -4.25 -0.46
CA HIS A 420 0.00 -5.14 -1.58
C HIS A 420 0.82 -6.42 -1.46
#